data_faca4ea401fab79d8dad87c28e2b201f
#
_entry.id   faca4ea401fab79d8dad87c28e2b201f
#
_cell.length_a   1.000
_cell.length_b   1.000
_cell.length_c   1.000
_cell.angle_alpha   90.00
_cell.angle_beta   90.00
_cell.angle_gamma   90.00
#
_symmetry.space_group_name_H-M   'P 1'
#
loop_
_entity.id
_entity.type
_entity.pdbx_description
1 polymer ?
#
loop_
_entity_poly.entity_id
_entity_poly.type
_entity_poly.pdbx_seq_one_letter_code
_entity_poly.pdbx_strand_id
1 'polypeptide(L)'
;MRLYLLRHADALPGADDAQRPLSPRGEQECRCLAKFLERAGIEFEAAYTSPLLRARQTAERVLATCRAREDLQAVVTDNLSNETSARAFTDWLGRLSAAKHVLLVGHMPSLAERLCALLEVEPSAAFRLPKAGLAALARDESGTVTLKLFVSPKVLGLK
;
A
#
# COMPACT_ATOMS: atom_id res chain seq x y z
N MET A 1 13.07 -6.69 -6.74
CA MET A 1 11.66 -6.59 -6.28
C MET A 1 11.33 -5.13 -5.97
N ARG A 2 10.17 -4.66 -6.37
CA ARG A 2 9.65 -3.33 -5.98
C ARG A 2 8.40 -3.50 -5.13
N LEU A 3 8.37 -2.83 -3.98
CA LEU A 3 7.30 -2.87 -3.00
C LEU A 3 6.58 -1.52 -3.01
N TYR A 4 5.26 -1.55 -3.07
CA TYR A 4 4.40 -0.36 -3.07
C TYR A 4 3.53 -0.41 -1.82
N LEU A 5 3.96 0.29 -0.77
CA LEU A 5 3.22 0.41 0.48
C LEU A 5 2.20 1.54 0.35
N LEU A 6 0.94 1.17 0.33
CA LEU A 6 -0.20 2.07 0.13
C LEU A 6 -1.06 2.14 1.38
N ARG A 7 -1.24 3.34 1.92
CA ARG A 7 -2.27 3.54 2.94
C ARG A 7 -3.65 3.51 2.29
N HIS A 8 -4.63 2.84 2.94
CA HIS A 8 -6.02 2.88 2.48
C HIS A 8 -6.50 4.32 2.24
N ALA A 9 -7.37 4.51 1.26
CA ALA A 9 -7.99 5.78 0.91
C ALA A 9 -9.01 6.24 1.96
N ASP A 10 -9.58 7.43 1.81
CA ASP A 10 -10.54 7.98 2.74
C ASP A 10 -11.77 7.07 2.87
N ALA A 11 -12.26 6.91 4.11
CA ALA A 11 -13.37 6.03 4.44
C ALA A 11 -14.45 6.76 5.22
N LEU A 12 -15.69 6.36 5.01
CA LEU A 12 -16.84 6.86 5.77
C LEU A 12 -16.69 6.47 7.25
N PRO A 13 -17.25 7.27 8.18
CA PRO A 13 -17.41 6.85 9.56
C PRO A 13 -18.37 5.67 9.66
N GLY A 14 -18.29 4.88 10.73
CA GLY A 14 -19.18 3.76 10.98
C GLY A 14 -18.96 3.17 12.36
N ALA A 15 -19.98 2.53 12.93
CA ALA A 15 -19.90 1.90 14.25
C ALA A 15 -18.98 0.68 14.26
N ASP A 16 -19.00 -0.11 13.20
CA ASP A 16 -18.05 -1.22 12.99
C ASP A 16 -16.87 -0.71 12.15
N ASP A 17 -15.72 -0.51 12.78
CA ASP A 17 -14.53 -0.02 12.11
C ASP A 17 -14.04 -0.96 10.98
N ALA A 18 -14.25 -2.27 11.12
CA ALA A 18 -13.84 -3.24 10.12
C ALA A 18 -14.63 -3.13 8.82
N GLN A 19 -15.88 -2.71 8.90
CA GLN A 19 -16.82 -2.63 7.77
C GLN A 19 -16.96 -1.21 7.18
N ARG A 20 -16.14 -0.25 7.61
CA ARG A 20 -16.18 1.11 7.06
C ARG A 20 -15.76 1.13 5.59
N PRO A 21 -16.65 1.50 4.64
CA PRO A 21 -16.34 1.55 3.23
C PRO A 21 -15.60 2.84 2.87
N LEU A 22 -15.06 2.89 1.65
CA LEU A 22 -14.52 4.11 1.09
C LEU A 22 -15.58 5.20 1.02
N SER A 23 -15.17 6.44 1.26
CA SER A 23 -15.96 7.63 0.98
C SER A 23 -15.91 8.00 -0.51
N PRO A 24 -16.80 8.89 -1.00
CA PRO A 24 -16.67 9.46 -2.35
C PRO A 24 -15.29 10.09 -2.61
N ARG A 25 -14.69 10.69 -1.58
CA ARG A 25 -13.32 11.22 -1.63
C ARG A 25 -12.31 10.08 -1.80
N GLY A 26 -12.45 9.01 -1.03
CA GLY A 26 -11.56 7.84 -1.14
C GLY A 26 -11.60 7.19 -2.52
N GLU A 27 -12.77 7.14 -3.14
CA GLU A 27 -12.92 6.67 -4.53
C GLU A 27 -12.16 7.59 -5.52
N GLN A 28 -12.16 8.91 -5.29
CA GLN A 28 -11.39 9.84 -6.11
C GLN A 28 -9.89 9.71 -5.88
N GLU A 29 -9.46 9.53 -4.62
CA GLU A 29 -8.06 9.29 -4.26
C GLU A 29 -7.52 8.03 -4.96
N CYS A 30 -8.27 6.93 -4.94
CA CYS A 30 -7.90 5.69 -5.64
C CYS A 30 -7.76 5.91 -7.15
N ARG A 31 -8.73 6.57 -7.79
CA ARG A 31 -8.66 6.87 -9.24
C ARG A 31 -7.47 7.74 -9.62
N CYS A 32 -7.16 8.74 -8.80
CA CYS A 32 -6.03 9.63 -9.03
C CYS A 32 -4.70 8.86 -8.97
N LEU A 33 -4.53 8.05 -7.91
CA LEU A 33 -3.33 7.24 -7.72
C LEU A 33 -3.19 6.18 -8.84
N ALA A 34 -4.27 5.49 -9.17
CA ALA A 34 -4.27 4.45 -10.18
C ALA A 34 -3.86 4.96 -11.55
N LYS A 35 -4.40 6.13 -11.98
CA LYS A 35 -3.97 6.80 -13.23
C LYS A 35 -2.49 7.19 -13.22
N PHE A 36 -1.96 7.61 -12.08
CA PHE A 36 -0.53 7.90 -11.95
C PHE A 36 0.31 6.64 -12.14
N LEU A 37 -0.05 5.54 -11.48
CA LEU A 37 0.64 4.25 -11.58
C LEU A 37 0.57 3.68 -13.01
N GLU A 38 -0.58 3.79 -13.66
CA GLU A 38 -0.78 3.37 -15.05
C GLU A 38 0.12 4.16 -16.01
N ARG A 39 0.17 5.50 -15.89
CA ARG A 39 1.06 6.36 -16.69
C ARG A 39 2.53 6.07 -16.44
N ALA A 40 2.89 5.68 -15.22
CA ALA A 40 4.25 5.25 -14.87
C ALA A 40 4.60 3.86 -15.41
N GLY A 41 3.68 3.17 -16.09
CA GLY A 41 3.90 1.85 -16.67
C GLY A 41 4.08 0.76 -15.60
N ILE A 42 3.52 0.95 -14.40
CA ILE A 42 3.64 -0.02 -13.31
C ILE A 42 2.59 -1.11 -13.52
N GLU A 43 3.07 -2.36 -13.61
CA GLU A 43 2.25 -3.56 -13.73
C GLU A 43 2.46 -4.43 -12.49
N PHE A 44 1.39 -4.61 -11.70
CA PHE A 44 1.44 -5.43 -10.49
C PHE A 44 1.36 -6.92 -10.83
N GLU A 45 2.26 -7.70 -10.22
CA GLU A 45 2.30 -9.17 -10.33
C GLU A 45 1.74 -9.85 -9.06
N ALA A 46 1.73 -9.15 -7.94
CA ALA A 46 1.15 -9.59 -6.68
C ALA A 46 0.55 -8.42 -5.92
N ALA A 47 -0.52 -8.66 -5.17
CA ALA A 47 -1.15 -7.67 -4.33
C ALA A 47 -1.64 -8.30 -3.02
N TYR A 48 -1.47 -7.59 -1.92
CA TYR A 48 -1.91 -8.00 -0.59
C TYR A 48 -2.59 -6.84 0.10
N THR A 49 -3.60 -7.14 0.92
CA THR A 49 -4.36 -6.13 1.65
C THR A 49 -4.73 -6.60 3.05
N SER A 50 -4.83 -5.65 3.97
CA SER A 50 -5.42 -5.89 5.28
C SER A 50 -6.89 -6.32 5.15
N PRO A 51 -7.46 -7.04 6.15
CA PRO A 51 -8.85 -7.50 6.10
C PRO A 51 -9.90 -6.38 6.20
N LEU A 52 -9.53 -5.15 6.63
CA LEU A 52 -10.48 -4.06 6.79
C LEU A 52 -11.04 -3.60 5.43
N LEU A 53 -12.37 -3.40 5.36
CA LEU A 53 -13.10 -3.15 4.11
C LEU A 53 -12.49 -2.00 3.28
N ARG A 54 -12.14 -0.88 3.92
CA ARG A 54 -11.51 0.28 3.26
C ARG A 54 -10.18 -0.06 2.56
N ALA A 55 -9.39 -0.97 3.14
CA ALA A 55 -8.12 -1.40 2.54
C ALA A 55 -8.36 -2.34 1.35
N ARG A 56 -9.29 -3.27 1.49
CA ARG A 56 -9.71 -4.18 0.42
C ARG A 56 -10.25 -3.39 -0.78
N GLN A 57 -11.17 -2.45 -0.55
CA GLN A 57 -11.71 -1.59 -1.59
C GLN A 57 -10.63 -0.72 -2.24
N THR A 58 -9.68 -0.18 -1.45
CA THR A 58 -8.55 0.58 -2.01
C THR A 58 -7.74 -0.28 -2.97
N ALA A 59 -7.38 -1.49 -2.58
CA ALA A 59 -6.64 -2.43 -3.44
C ALA A 59 -7.42 -2.74 -4.72
N GLU A 60 -8.69 -3.08 -4.60
CA GLU A 60 -9.58 -3.39 -5.73
C GLU A 60 -9.67 -2.22 -6.72
N ARG A 61 -9.91 -0.98 -6.25
CA ARG A 61 -10.02 0.20 -7.11
C ARG A 61 -8.71 0.53 -7.83
N VAL A 62 -7.58 0.37 -7.15
CA VAL A 62 -6.26 0.61 -7.73
C VAL A 62 -5.97 -0.44 -8.80
N LEU A 63 -6.17 -1.71 -8.51
CA LEU A 63 -5.90 -2.82 -9.45
C LEU A 63 -6.81 -2.78 -10.67
N ALA A 64 -8.07 -2.38 -10.53
CA ALA A 64 -9.02 -2.28 -11.64
C ALA A 64 -8.64 -1.23 -12.70
N THR A 65 -7.80 -0.26 -12.36
CA THR A 65 -7.38 0.83 -13.27
C THR A 65 -5.94 0.66 -13.74
N CYS A 66 -5.05 0.16 -12.87
CA CYS A 66 -3.66 -0.08 -13.22
C CYS A 66 -3.54 -1.29 -14.15
N ARG A 67 -2.49 -1.31 -14.96
CA ARG A 67 -2.07 -2.55 -15.60
C ARG A 67 -1.71 -3.55 -14.51
N ALA A 68 -2.56 -4.53 -14.34
CA ALA A 68 -2.33 -5.68 -13.49
C ALA A 68 -2.30 -6.92 -14.37
N ARG A 69 -1.62 -7.96 -13.91
CA ARG A 69 -1.72 -9.28 -14.52
C ARG A 69 -3.20 -9.64 -14.62
N GLU A 70 -3.63 -10.24 -15.74
CA GLU A 70 -5.02 -10.69 -15.94
C GLU A 70 -5.51 -11.43 -14.68
N ASP A 71 -6.67 -11.04 -14.16
CA ASP A 71 -7.31 -11.59 -12.95
C ASP A 71 -6.54 -11.40 -11.61
N LEU A 72 -5.58 -10.48 -11.53
CA LEU A 72 -4.91 -10.21 -10.26
C LEU A 72 -5.89 -9.64 -9.23
N GLN A 73 -6.12 -10.38 -8.16
CA GLN A 73 -6.84 -9.94 -6.97
C GLN A 73 -5.90 -9.81 -5.78
N ALA A 74 -6.19 -8.86 -4.89
CA ALA A 74 -5.41 -8.71 -3.67
C ALA A 74 -5.74 -9.83 -2.68
N VAL A 75 -4.70 -10.52 -2.20
CA VAL A 75 -4.81 -11.53 -1.14
C VAL A 75 -5.00 -10.83 0.19
N VAL A 76 -6.05 -11.19 0.93
CA VAL A 76 -6.31 -10.66 2.27
C VAL A 76 -5.36 -11.31 3.27
N THR A 77 -4.71 -10.51 4.12
CA THR A 77 -3.77 -10.99 5.12
C THR A 77 -3.71 -10.10 6.36
N ASP A 78 -3.63 -10.70 7.54
CA ASP A 78 -3.44 -9.98 8.81
C ASP A 78 -2.03 -9.37 8.92
N ASN A 79 -1.07 -9.81 8.10
CA ASN A 79 0.26 -9.20 8.06
C ASN A 79 0.25 -7.71 7.68
N LEU A 80 -0.86 -7.20 7.16
CA LEU A 80 -1.06 -5.78 6.83
C LEU A 80 -1.98 -5.05 7.81
N SER A 81 -2.40 -5.70 8.89
CA SER A 81 -3.15 -5.09 10.01
C SER A 81 -2.23 -4.30 10.94
N ASN A 82 -2.80 -3.38 11.73
CA ASN A 82 -2.03 -2.59 12.70
C ASN A 82 -1.47 -3.43 13.86
N GLU A 83 -2.08 -4.58 14.14
CA GLU A 83 -1.73 -5.48 15.23
C GLU A 83 -0.46 -6.31 14.92
N THR A 84 -0.09 -6.42 13.64
CA THR A 84 1.11 -7.14 13.23
C THR A 84 2.35 -6.27 13.36
N SER A 85 3.31 -6.71 14.16
CA SER A 85 4.58 -5.99 14.37
C SER A 85 5.39 -5.83 13.08
N ALA A 86 6.25 -4.81 13.03
CA ALA A 86 7.13 -4.59 11.88
C ALA A 86 8.04 -5.80 11.62
N ARG A 87 8.52 -6.49 12.68
CA ARG A 87 9.32 -7.72 12.56
C ARG A 87 8.52 -8.86 11.91
N ALA A 88 7.31 -9.15 12.41
CA ALA A 88 6.46 -10.19 11.83
C ALA A 88 6.12 -9.90 10.36
N PHE A 89 5.90 -8.63 10.03
CA PHE A 89 5.70 -8.18 8.64
C PHE A 89 6.95 -8.43 7.78
N THR A 90 8.16 -8.08 8.24
CA THR A 90 9.39 -8.29 7.46
C THR A 90 9.70 -9.78 7.28
N ASP A 91 9.45 -10.60 8.31
CA ASP A 91 9.61 -12.07 8.24
C ASP A 91 8.62 -12.69 7.22
N TRP A 92 7.37 -12.22 7.21
CA TRP A 92 6.38 -12.62 6.21
C TRP A 92 6.77 -12.17 4.80
N LEU A 93 7.19 -10.92 4.64
CA LEU A 93 7.60 -10.37 3.36
C LEU A 93 8.80 -11.13 2.76
N GLY A 94 9.72 -11.58 3.61
CA GLY A 94 10.86 -12.40 3.19
C GLY A 94 10.49 -13.77 2.64
N ARG A 95 9.28 -14.26 2.92
CA ARG A 95 8.77 -15.55 2.44
C ARG A 95 7.90 -15.43 1.17
N LEU A 96 7.60 -14.21 0.72
CA LEU A 96 6.85 -14.01 -0.51
C LEU A 96 7.67 -14.45 -1.71
N SER A 97 7.00 -15.07 -2.66
CA SER A 97 7.61 -15.43 -3.94
C SER A 97 8.13 -14.20 -4.69
N ALA A 98 9.17 -14.39 -5.49
CA ALA A 98 9.76 -13.30 -6.28
C ALA A 98 8.76 -12.76 -7.30
N ALA A 99 8.27 -11.55 -7.02
CA ALA A 99 7.48 -10.74 -7.95
C ALA A 99 8.20 -9.41 -8.16
N LYS A 100 8.13 -8.85 -9.37
CA LYS A 100 8.82 -7.59 -9.67
C LYS A 100 8.14 -6.42 -9.00
N HIS A 101 6.80 -6.36 -9.04
CA HIS A 101 5.99 -5.28 -8.50
C HIS A 101 4.90 -5.84 -7.58
N VAL A 102 4.97 -5.49 -6.29
CA VAL A 102 4.07 -5.99 -5.25
C VAL A 102 3.33 -4.82 -4.60
N LEU A 103 2.00 -4.82 -4.65
CA LEU A 103 1.15 -3.86 -3.94
C LEU A 103 0.81 -4.36 -2.54
N LEU A 104 1.00 -3.51 -1.53
CA LEU A 104 0.75 -3.80 -0.12
C LEU A 104 -0.15 -2.71 0.47
N VAL A 105 -1.43 -3.01 0.75
CA VAL A 105 -2.38 -2.02 1.24
C VAL A 105 -2.66 -2.21 2.73
N GLY A 106 -2.36 -1.17 3.50
CA GLY A 106 -2.47 -1.21 4.97
C GLY A 106 -2.86 0.13 5.59
N HIS A 107 -2.43 0.33 6.84
CA HIS A 107 -2.88 1.40 7.72
C HIS A 107 -1.72 2.15 8.37
N MET A 108 -1.97 3.38 8.82
CA MET A 108 -1.12 4.06 9.78
C MET A 108 -1.57 3.68 11.22
N PRO A 109 -0.67 3.57 12.19
CA PRO A 109 0.76 3.90 12.11
C PRO A 109 1.66 2.78 11.55
N SER A 110 1.18 1.54 11.45
CA SER A 110 2.02 0.36 11.14
C SER A 110 2.78 0.48 9.81
N LEU A 111 2.25 1.18 8.79
CA LEU A 111 3.01 1.41 7.55
C LEU A 111 4.24 2.27 7.75
N ALA A 112 4.20 3.26 8.67
CA ALA A 112 5.39 4.05 8.99
C ALA A 112 6.47 3.21 9.69
N GLU A 113 6.06 2.37 10.64
CA GLU A 113 6.95 1.44 11.35
C GLU A 113 7.60 0.44 10.39
N ARG A 114 6.83 -0.09 9.44
CA ARG A 114 7.31 -0.99 8.39
C ARG A 114 8.28 -0.32 7.43
N LEU A 115 8.01 0.93 7.06
CA LEU A 115 8.94 1.72 6.25
C LEU A 115 10.27 1.91 6.96
N CYS A 116 10.24 2.28 8.25
CA CYS A 116 11.45 2.40 9.06
C CYS A 116 12.22 1.08 9.13
N ALA A 117 11.52 -0.03 9.39
CA ALA A 117 12.14 -1.36 9.48
C ALA A 117 12.76 -1.80 8.15
N LEU A 118 12.08 -1.56 7.02
CA LEU A 118 12.59 -1.92 5.70
C LEU A 118 13.78 -1.05 5.26
N LEU A 119 13.81 0.20 5.67
CA LEU A 119 14.88 1.16 5.35
C LEU A 119 16.02 1.14 6.38
N GLU A 120 15.90 0.31 7.43
CA GLU A 120 16.87 0.21 8.53
C GLU A 120 17.16 1.56 9.20
N VAL A 121 16.11 2.38 9.37
CA VAL A 121 16.19 3.68 10.04
C VAL A 121 15.42 3.64 11.35
N GLU A 122 15.83 4.48 12.30
CA GLU A 122 15.13 4.62 13.58
C GLU A 122 13.65 4.98 13.38
N PRO A 123 12.75 4.46 14.22
CA PRO A 123 11.35 4.81 14.20
C PRO A 123 11.15 6.31 14.27
N SER A 124 10.50 6.86 13.26
CA SER A 124 10.37 8.32 13.12
C SER A 124 8.96 8.69 12.67
N ALA A 125 8.46 9.82 13.18
CA ALA A 125 7.24 10.45 12.68
C ALA A 125 7.40 11.04 11.26
N ALA A 126 8.59 10.95 10.66
CA ALA A 126 8.87 11.48 9.34
C ALA A 126 8.08 10.77 8.21
N PHE A 127 7.80 9.47 8.36
CA PHE A 127 7.04 8.71 7.36
C PHE A 127 5.54 8.75 7.66
N ARG A 128 4.90 9.88 7.38
CA ARG A 128 3.43 10.01 7.48
C ARG A 128 2.78 9.89 6.11
N LEU A 129 2.37 8.67 5.75
CA LEU A 129 1.54 8.47 4.57
C LEU A 129 0.15 9.07 4.81
N PRO A 130 -0.30 10.05 4.03
CA PRO A 130 -1.69 10.49 4.04
C PRO A 130 -2.60 9.39 3.49
N LYS A 131 -3.92 9.55 3.54
CA LYS A 131 -4.86 8.61 2.91
C LYS A 131 -4.55 8.50 1.41
N ALA A 132 -4.60 7.28 0.89
CA ALA A 132 -4.10 6.92 -0.44
C ALA A 132 -2.67 7.38 -0.76
N GLY A 133 -1.86 7.68 0.26
CA GLY A 133 -0.43 7.94 0.11
C GLY A 133 0.32 6.65 -0.17
N LEU A 134 1.31 6.74 -1.04
CA LEU A 134 2.11 5.62 -1.54
C LEU A 134 3.59 5.85 -1.29
N ALA A 135 4.26 4.82 -0.75
CA ALA A 135 5.72 4.72 -0.74
C ALA A 135 6.15 3.57 -1.63
N ALA A 136 7.01 3.83 -2.61
CA ALA A 136 7.60 2.79 -3.44
C ALA A 136 9.06 2.55 -3.04
N LEU A 137 9.38 1.29 -2.77
CA LEU A 137 10.70 0.81 -2.38
C LEU A 137 11.27 -0.11 -3.46
N ALA A 138 12.58 -0.09 -3.64
CA ALA A 138 13.29 -1.08 -4.43
C ALA A 138 14.18 -1.92 -3.51
N ARG A 139 14.06 -3.23 -3.59
CA ARG A 139 14.95 -4.20 -2.95
C ARG A 139 15.84 -4.82 -4.01
N ASP A 140 17.16 -4.68 -3.87
CA ASP A 140 18.14 -5.28 -4.77
C ASP A 140 18.47 -6.74 -4.40
N GLU A 141 19.42 -7.34 -5.12
CA GLU A 141 19.84 -8.72 -4.92
C GLU A 141 20.61 -8.93 -3.59
N SER A 142 21.25 -7.88 -3.09
CA SER A 142 21.91 -7.91 -1.78
C SER A 142 20.93 -7.85 -0.60
N GLY A 143 19.65 -7.53 -0.88
CA GLY A 143 18.62 -7.30 0.14
C GLY A 143 18.50 -5.85 0.57
N THR A 144 19.35 -4.95 0.07
CA THR A 144 19.31 -3.52 0.40
C THR A 144 18.03 -2.88 -0.14
N VAL A 145 17.35 -2.13 0.73
CA VAL A 145 16.08 -1.46 0.39
C VAL A 145 16.31 0.04 0.25
N THR A 146 15.81 0.60 -0.85
CA THR A 146 15.90 2.04 -1.15
C THR A 146 14.53 2.63 -1.38
N LEU A 147 14.23 3.78 -0.79
CA LEU A 147 13.03 4.56 -1.08
C LEU A 147 13.17 5.22 -2.46
N LYS A 148 12.23 4.94 -3.36
CA LYS A 148 12.21 5.48 -4.74
C LYS A 148 11.15 6.55 -4.94
N LEU A 149 10.05 6.48 -4.22
CA LEU A 149 8.93 7.41 -4.34
C LEU A 149 8.18 7.51 -3.02
N PHE A 150 7.77 8.73 -2.68
CA PHE A 150 6.83 9.00 -1.59
C PHE A 150 5.85 10.05 -2.08
N VAL A 151 4.59 9.67 -2.32
CA VAL A 151 3.61 10.52 -3.00
C VAL A 151 2.25 10.48 -2.32
N SER A 152 1.50 11.57 -2.43
CA SER A 152 0.11 11.67 -1.97
C SER A 152 -0.81 12.07 -3.11
N PRO A 153 -2.13 11.76 -3.03
CA PRO A 153 -3.10 12.19 -4.03
C PRO A 153 -3.12 13.71 -4.25
N LYS A 154 -2.87 14.50 -3.21
CA LYS A 154 -2.78 15.97 -3.31
C LYS A 154 -1.67 16.41 -4.28
N VAL A 155 -0.51 15.79 -4.24
CA VAL A 155 0.61 16.07 -5.17
C VAL A 155 0.26 15.67 -6.59
N LEU A 156 -0.61 14.65 -6.73
CA LEU A 156 -1.10 14.17 -8.03
C LEU A 156 -2.27 15.00 -8.62
N GLY A 157 -2.60 16.12 -7.99
CA GLY A 157 -3.61 17.05 -8.48
C GLY A 157 -5.02 16.86 -7.89
N LEU A 158 -5.20 16.03 -6.88
CA LEU A 158 -6.44 15.92 -6.15
C LEU A 158 -6.55 17.10 -5.17
N LYS A 159 -7.57 17.95 -5.37
CA LYS A 159 -7.88 19.10 -4.51
C LYS A 159 -8.66 18.72 -3.26
#